data_7c30aad9304cfc19cb3acc2979cb1649
#
_entry.id   7c30aad9304cfc19cb3acc2979cb1649
#
_cell.length_a   1.000
_cell.length_b   1.000
_cell.length_c   1.000
_cell.angle_alpha   90.00
_cell.angle_beta   90.00
_cell.angle_gamma   90.00
#
_symmetry.space_group_name_H-M   'P 1'
#
loop_
_entity.id
_entity.type
_entity.pdbx_description
1 polymer ?
#
loop_
_entity_poly.entity_id
_entity_poly.type
_entity_poly.pdbx_seq_one_letter_code
_entity_poly.pdbx_strand_id
1 'polypeptide(L)'
;MTSYDPTLFEGAAAHYRYGRPPYSPQLEAALAEELGLDGSGRLLDGGCGPGILTIRLAHLFEEAVGLDPDAAMLAEGRRVAAERGISNIRWVQAVAEDLPEAAPGPYRLATFGQSLHWTDEERVVETVYDMLERGGALALIVHTVEGRPEPPSPGPPRIPHAEIKALVEKYLGSTRRAGQGVSQVRTHRFEDVLVRTRFGAPRSIFVPGIPDLVRDSESVLSGYFSMSSSAPHLYGERVEDFAGEVRELLAARSPEGLFWDWPGDTEVVLAVRS
;
A
#
# COMPACT_ATOMS: atom_id res chain seq x y z
N MET A 1 5.22 -23.49 2.16
CA MET A 1 5.92 -22.21 1.93
C MET A 1 5.60 -21.79 0.51
N THR A 2 4.69 -20.86 0.33
CA THR A 2 4.48 -20.21 -0.98
C THR A 2 5.66 -19.28 -1.17
N SER A 3 6.56 -19.59 -2.13
CA SER A 3 7.63 -18.67 -2.50
C SER A 3 7.01 -17.41 -3.08
N TYR A 4 7.57 -16.23 -2.77
CA TYR A 4 7.19 -14.96 -3.40
C TYR A 4 7.20 -15.10 -4.93
N ASP A 5 6.12 -14.66 -5.57
CA ASP A 5 6.04 -14.62 -7.03
C ASP A 5 6.60 -13.27 -7.53
N PRO A 6 7.78 -13.25 -8.19
CA PRO A 6 8.41 -12.01 -8.64
C PRO A 6 7.63 -11.29 -9.74
N THR A 7 6.64 -11.97 -10.36
CA THR A 7 5.79 -11.35 -11.38
C THR A 7 4.59 -10.62 -10.83
N LEU A 8 4.36 -10.68 -9.49
CA LEU A 8 3.15 -10.17 -8.84
C LEU A 8 2.84 -8.70 -9.20
N PHE A 9 3.88 -7.86 -9.26
CA PHE A 9 3.78 -6.44 -9.59
C PHE A 9 4.67 -6.03 -10.78
N GLU A 10 5.04 -6.97 -11.64
CA GLU A 10 5.91 -6.70 -12.78
C GLU A 10 5.33 -5.59 -13.68
N GLY A 11 6.12 -4.53 -13.91
CA GLY A 11 5.72 -3.35 -14.65
C GLY A 11 4.89 -2.33 -13.87
N ALA A 12 4.47 -2.62 -12.62
CA ALA A 12 3.61 -1.75 -11.84
C ALA A 12 4.33 -0.57 -11.17
N ALA A 13 5.65 -0.64 -10.95
CA ALA A 13 6.40 0.33 -10.14
C ALA A 13 6.24 1.78 -10.60
N ALA A 14 6.28 2.04 -11.91
CA ALA A 14 6.12 3.38 -12.49
C ALA A 14 4.71 3.95 -12.28
N HIS A 15 3.71 3.09 -12.15
CA HIS A 15 2.31 3.46 -11.99
C HIS A 15 1.89 3.61 -10.53
N TYR A 16 2.64 3.02 -9.60
CA TYR A 16 2.19 2.81 -8.23
C TYR A 16 1.93 4.12 -7.49
N ARG A 17 2.90 5.05 -7.48
CA ARG A 17 2.78 6.31 -6.74
C ARG A 17 1.75 7.26 -7.31
N TYR A 18 1.63 7.29 -8.63
CA TYR A 18 0.67 8.16 -9.32
C TYR A 18 -0.75 7.58 -9.31
N GLY A 19 -0.85 6.25 -9.35
CA GLY A 19 -2.12 5.54 -9.49
C GLY A 19 -2.80 5.17 -8.17
N ARG A 20 -2.03 4.95 -7.07
CA ARG A 20 -2.66 4.58 -5.80
C ARG A 20 -3.30 5.77 -5.10
N PRO A 21 -4.52 5.62 -4.57
CA PRO A 21 -5.11 6.65 -3.71
C PRO A 21 -4.17 6.97 -2.53
N PRO A 22 -4.00 8.26 -2.20
CA PRO A 22 -3.15 8.64 -1.07
C PRO A 22 -3.78 8.27 0.27
N TYR A 23 -2.96 7.89 1.24
CA TYR A 23 -3.37 7.85 2.64
C TYR A 23 -3.72 9.25 3.14
N SER A 24 -4.49 9.32 4.24
CA SER A 24 -4.84 10.59 4.90
C SER A 24 -3.64 11.53 5.01
N PRO A 25 -3.79 12.82 4.70
CA PRO A 25 -2.72 13.80 4.90
C PRO A 25 -2.32 13.97 6.39
N GLN A 26 -3.20 13.58 7.31
CA GLN A 26 -2.98 13.68 8.75
C GLN A 26 -2.34 12.42 9.36
N LEU A 27 -2.06 11.37 8.57
CA LEU A 27 -1.53 10.08 9.05
C LEU A 27 -0.24 10.24 9.86
N GLU A 28 0.70 11.07 9.39
CA GLU A 28 1.99 11.29 10.05
C GLU A 28 1.80 11.91 11.44
N ALA A 29 0.99 12.95 11.53
CA ALA A 29 0.70 13.64 12.80
C ALA A 29 -0.02 12.70 13.77
N ALA A 30 -1.00 11.91 13.28
CA ALA A 30 -1.71 10.94 14.09
C ALA A 30 -0.78 9.86 14.67
N LEU A 31 0.13 9.31 13.85
CA LEU A 31 1.12 8.33 14.34
C LEU A 31 2.13 8.96 15.29
N ALA A 32 2.60 10.18 15.01
CA ALA A 32 3.55 10.89 15.87
C ALA A 32 2.96 11.19 17.25
N GLU A 33 1.72 11.67 17.31
CA GLU A 33 1.02 11.93 18.56
C GLU A 33 0.76 10.65 19.34
N GLU A 34 0.24 9.63 18.66
CA GLU A 34 -0.18 8.37 19.28
C GLU A 34 0.99 7.58 19.89
N LEU A 35 2.14 7.60 19.23
CA LEU A 35 3.34 6.84 19.61
C LEU A 35 4.44 7.70 20.21
N GLY A 36 4.22 9.00 20.35
CA GLY A 36 5.22 9.94 20.86
C GLY A 36 6.49 9.96 20.01
N LEU A 37 6.38 9.91 18.67
CA LEU A 37 7.52 9.89 17.77
C LEU A 37 8.22 11.27 17.76
N ASP A 38 9.52 11.28 17.96
CA ASP A 38 10.31 12.49 18.22
C ASP A 38 11.58 12.60 17.35
N GLY A 39 11.66 11.81 16.29
CA GLY A 39 12.83 11.76 15.41
C GLY A 39 13.87 10.72 15.82
N SER A 40 13.69 10.06 16.97
CA SER A 40 14.58 8.98 17.44
C SER A 40 14.06 7.60 17.09
N GLY A 41 14.93 6.59 17.24
CA GLY A 41 14.59 5.21 16.96
C GLY A 41 14.51 4.90 15.46
N ARG A 42 14.02 3.70 15.13
CA ARG A 42 14.03 3.19 13.75
C ARG A 42 12.63 2.77 13.29
N LEU A 43 12.37 2.99 12.00
CA LEU A 43 11.19 2.51 11.29
C LEU A 43 11.54 1.27 10.46
N LEU A 44 10.70 0.24 10.50
CA LEU A 44 10.61 -0.82 9.49
C LEU A 44 9.33 -0.63 8.70
N ASP A 45 9.41 -0.60 7.37
CA ASP A 45 8.25 -0.62 6.47
C ASP A 45 8.31 -1.90 5.63
N GLY A 46 7.51 -2.90 5.99
CA GLY A 46 7.48 -4.24 5.40
C GLY A 46 6.56 -4.31 4.17
N GLY A 47 7.09 -4.80 3.04
CA GLY A 47 6.39 -4.73 1.75
C GLY A 47 6.17 -3.27 1.35
N CYS A 48 7.25 -2.48 1.43
CA CYS A 48 7.18 -1.02 1.30
C CYS A 48 6.82 -0.55 -0.12
N GLY A 49 6.90 -1.42 -1.13
CA GLY A 49 6.74 -1.05 -2.53
C GLY A 49 7.69 0.07 -2.91
N PRO A 50 7.22 1.12 -3.62
CA PRO A 50 8.04 2.28 -3.96
C PRO A 50 8.15 3.30 -2.80
N GLY A 51 7.98 2.86 -1.56
CA GLY A 51 8.23 3.63 -0.36
C GLY A 51 7.21 4.73 -0.05
N ILE A 52 5.94 4.52 -0.35
CA ILE A 52 4.90 5.54 -0.07
C ILE A 52 4.89 5.91 1.42
N LEU A 53 4.88 4.92 2.32
CA LEU A 53 4.94 5.15 3.75
C LEU A 53 6.37 5.42 4.23
N THR A 54 7.35 4.65 3.75
CA THR A 54 8.76 4.80 4.13
C THR A 54 9.26 6.24 3.95
N ILE A 55 9.07 6.80 2.74
CA ILE A 55 9.49 8.16 2.39
C ILE A 55 8.74 9.20 3.21
N ARG A 56 7.46 8.95 3.43
CA ARG A 56 6.57 9.86 4.13
C ARG A 56 6.89 9.94 5.64
N LEU A 57 7.21 8.79 6.25
CA LEU A 57 7.45 8.69 7.69
C LEU A 57 8.92 8.85 8.08
N ALA A 58 9.86 8.81 7.14
CA ALA A 58 11.31 8.81 7.42
C ALA A 58 11.77 9.93 8.34
N HIS A 59 11.18 11.13 8.24
CA HIS A 59 11.56 12.29 9.05
C HIS A 59 11.18 12.15 10.55
N LEU A 60 10.36 11.19 10.91
CA LEU A 60 9.97 10.88 12.29
C LEU A 60 10.94 9.92 13.00
N PHE A 61 12.03 9.51 12.33
CA PHE A 61 12.96 8.50 12.82
C PHE A 61 14.42 8.86 12.48
N GLU A 62 15.35 8.31 13.25
CA GLU A 62 16.77 8.38 12.95
C GLU A 62 17.13 7.61 11.67
N GLU A 63 16.57 6.41 11.49
CA GLU A 63 16.68 5.58 10.29
C GLU A 63 15.32 4.98 9.93
N ALA A 64 15.00 4.96 8.65
CA ALA A 64 13.89 4.18 8.10
C ALA A 64 14.45 3.03 7.25
N VAL A 65 13.84 1.85 7.37
CA VAL A 65 14.17 0.67 6.57
C VAL A 65 12.96 0.29 5.75
N GLY A 66 13.04 0.47 4.42
CA GLY A 66 12.04 -0.03 3.49
C GLY A 66 12.45 -1.40 2.96
N LEU A 67 11.65 -2.43 3.23
CA LEU A 67 11.88 -3.79 2.79
C LEU A 67 10.82 -4.22 1.79
N ASP A 68 11.24 -4.68 0.62
CA ASP A 68 10.35 -5.21 -0.42
C ASP A 68 11.10 -6.23 -1.28
N PRO A 69 10.48 -7.32 -1.73
CA PRO A 69 11.13 -8.29 -2.62
C PRO A 69 11.29 -7.78 -4.05
N ASP A 70 10.52 -6.78 -4.50
CA ASP A 70 10.55 -6.26 -5.85
C ASP A 70 11.64 -5.18 -6.02
N ALA A 71 12.66 -5.52 -6.82
CA ALA A 71 13.78 -4.61 -7.09
C ALA A 71 13.35 -3.33 -7.83
N ALA A 72 12.34 -3.40 -8.72
CA ALA A 72 11.84 -2.25 -9.47
C ALA A 72 11.09 -1.28 -8.56
N MET A 73 10.30 -1.80 -7.62
CA MET A 73 9.66 -1.00 -6.56
C MET A 73 10.71 -0.25 -5.73
N LEU A 74 11.74 -0.95 -5.25
CA LEU A 74 12.82 -0.33 -4.47
C LEU A 74 13.63 0.69 -5.29
N ALA A 75 13.85 0.44 -6.58
CA ALA A 75 14.54 1.40 -7.46
C ALA A 75 13.74 2.70 -7.59
N GLU A 76 12.42 2.62 -7.76
CA GLU A 76 11.56 3.79 -7.79
C GLU A 76 11.55 4.51 -6.43
N GLY A 77 11.50 3.80 -5.32
CA GLY A 77 11.61 4.38 -3.98
C GLY A 77 12.91 5.16 -3.76
N ARG A 78 14.05 4.57 -4.16
CA ARG A 78 15.36 5.25 -4.09
C ARG A 78 15.39 6.52 -4.94
N ARG A 79 14.87 6.46 -6.16
CA ARG A 79 14.80 7.61 -7.07
C ARG A 79 14.04 8.76 -6.42
N VAL A 80 12.87 8.48 -5.88
CA VAL A 80 12.01 9.50 -5.27
C VAL A 80 12.60 10.05 -3.97
N ALA A 81 13.17 9.20 -3.13
CA ALA A 81 13.86 9.64 -1.91
C ALA A 81 15.01 10.61 -2.25
N ALA A 82 15.81 10.27 -3.27
CA ALA A 82 16.89 11.13 -3.75
C ALA A 82 16.38 12.48 -4.28
N GLU A 83 15.30 12.50 -5.07
CA GLU A 83 14.68 13.74 -5.58
C GLU A 83 14.17 14.66 -4.46
N ARG A 84 13.76 14.06 -3.33
CA ARG A 84 13.28 14.78 -2.15
C ARG A 84 14.39 15.12 -1.14
N GLY A 85 15.63 14.70 -1.40
CA GLY A 85 16.75 14.92 -0.49
C GLY A 85 16.67 14.12 0.81
N ILE A 86 15.92 12.98 0.82
CA ILE A 86 15.77 12.13 1.99
C ILE A 86 16.90 11.09 1.99
N SER A 87 17.77 11.13 2.97
CA SER A 87 19.00 10.33 3.03
C SER A 87 19.04 9.28 4.14
N ASN A 88 18.06 9.28 5.07
CA ASN A 88 18.03 8.37 6.20
C ASN A 88 17.20 7.10 5.92
N ILE A 89 17.05 6.69 4.64
CA ILE A 89 16.34 5.47 4.27
C ILE A 89 17.31 4.41 3.78
N ARG A 90 17.25 3.23 4.39
CA ARG A 90 17.91 2.02 3.92
C ARG A 90 16.90 1.13 3.20
N TRP A 91 17.19 0.80 1.95
CA TRP A 91 16.34 -0.05 1.11
C TRP A 91 16.88 -1.47 1.07
N VAL A 92 16.05 -2.44 1.43
CA VAL A 92 16.41 -3.86 1.55
C VAL A 92 15.55 -4.70 0.62
N GLN A 93 16.21 -5.44 -0.28
CA GLN A 93 15.51 -6.40 -1.15
C GLN A 93 15.44 -7.75 -0.45
N ALA A 94 14.28 -8.05 0.12
CA ALA A 94 13.99 -9.32 0.78
C ALA A 94 12.49 -9.52 0.94
N VAL A 95 12.04 -10.75 1.15
CA VAL A 95 10.68 -11.07 1.60
C VAL A 95 10.58 -10.84 3.12
N ALA A 96 9.37 -10.55 3.62
CA ALA A 96 9.18 -10.30 5.05
C ALA A 96 9.47 -11.54 5.93
N GLU A 97 9.38 -12.73 5.35
CA GLU A 97 9.71 -14.00 6.00
C GLU A 97 11.22 -14.15 6.31
N ASP A 98 12.08 -13.36 5.64
CA ASP A 98 13.54 -13.34 5.88
C ASP A 98 13.94 -12.35 6.99
N LEU A 99 12.99 -11.70 7.64
CA LEU A 99 13.24 -10.98 8.88
C LEU A 99 13.57 -11.99 10.02
N PRO A 100 14.49 -11.69 10.93
CA PRO A 100 15.26 -10.45 11.12
C PRO A 100 16.60 -10.39 10.39
N GLU A 101 17.00 -11.44 9.64
CA GLU A 101 18.34 -11.55 9.05
C GLU A 101 18.60 -10.44 8.04
N ALA A 102 17.59 -10.13 7.18
CA ALA A 102 17.72 -9.11 6.15
C ALA A 102 17.72 -7.68 6.71
N ALA A 103 16.97 -7.45 7.78
CA ALA A 103 16.81 -6.11 8.37
C ALA A 103 16.72 -6.19 9.91
N PRO A 104 17.84 -6.45 10.61
CA PRO A 104 17.83 -6.64 12.05
C PRO A 104 17.35 -5.39 12.82
N GLY A 105 16.54 -5.62 13.89
CA GLY A 105 16.05 -4.60 14.80
C GLY A 105 17.12 -4.06 15.78
N PRO A 106 16.74 -3.35 16.85
CA PRO A 106 15.36 -3.06 17.21
C PRO A 106 14.72 -1.92 16.40
N TYR A 107 13.36 -1.91 16.38
CA TYR A 107 12.57 -0.88 15.74
C TYR A 107 11.57 -0.25 16.73
N ARG A 108 11.35 1.05 16.60
CA ARG A 108 10.32 1.77 17.37
C ARG A 108 8.94 1.62 16.75
N LEU A 109 8.89 1.54 15.43
CA LEU A 109 7.67 1.30 14.66
C LEU A 109 7.95 0.33 13.51
N ALA A 110 7.06 -0.64 13.33
CA ALA A 110 6.96 -1.43 12.10
C ALA A 110 5.64 -1.12 11.40
N THR A 111 5.67 -0.84 10.10
CA THR A 111 4.49 -0.59 9.29
C THR A 111 4.33 -1.63 8.19
N PHE A 112 3.07 -1.99 7.87
CA PHE A 112 2.68 -2.74 6.69
C PHE A 112 1.50 -2.01 6.03
N GLY A 113 1.79 -1.28 4.96
CA GLY A 113 0.79 -0.53 4.19
C GLY A 113 0.15 -1.39 3.11
N GLN A 114 -0.97 -2.02 3.40
CA GLN A 114 -1.65 -2.94 2.48
C GLN A 114 -0.73 -4.06 1.93
N SER A 115 0.20 -4.56 2.74
CA SER A 115 1.22 -5.53 2.31
C SER A 115 1.25 -6.83 3.11
N LEU A 116 0.85 -6.84 4.39
CA LEU A 116 0.93 -8.02 5.25
C LEU A 116 0.23 -9.26 4.66
N HIS A 117 -0.89 -9.07 3.96
CA HIS A 117 -1.67 -10.17 3.36
C HIS A 117 -0.95 -10.91 2.20
N TRP A 118 0.24 -10.47 1.81
CA TRP A 118 1.11 -11.16 0.85
C TRP A 118 2.12 -12.09 1.54
N THR A 119 2.11 -12.14 2.86
CA THR A 119 3.09 -12.85 3.69
C THR A 119 2.45 -14.00 4.47
N ASP A 120 3.27 -14.81 5.14
CA ASP A 120 2.82 -15.66 6.24
C ASP A 120 2.54 -14.76 7.45
N GLU A 121 1.29 -14.24 7.51
CA GLU A 121 0.90 -13.15 8.41
C GLU A 121 1.27 -13.42 9.87
N GLU A 122 0.94 -14.59 10.42
CA GLU A 122 1.21 -14.91 11.84
C GLU A 122 2.72 -15.01 12.11
N ARG A 123 3.47 -15.67 11.25
CA ARG A 123 4.91 -15.81 11.36
C ARG A 123 5.62 -14.46 11.30
N VAL A 124 5.23 -13.62 10.33
CA VAL A 124 5.82 -12.28 10.15
C VAL A 124 5.49 -11.38 11.34
N VAL A 125 4.24 -11.38 11.81
CA VAL A 125 3.82 -10.61 12.99
C VAL A 125 4.58 -11.02 14.24
N GLU A 126 4.77 -12.34 14.50
CA GLU A 126 5.56 -12.84 15.62
C GLU A 126 7.04 -12.45 15.52
N THR A 127 7.61 -12.52 14.33
CA THR A 127 8.99 -12.07 14.09
C THR A 127 9.13 -10.57 14.36
N VAL A 128 8.21 -9.76 13.87
CA VAL A 128 8.18 -8.30 14.11
C VAL A 128 8.06 -7.99 15.59
N TYR A 129 7.26 -8.76 16.36
CA TYR A 129 7.17 -8.58 17.81
C TYR A 129 8.56 -8.65 18.48
N ASP A 130 9.38 -9.63 18.09
CA ASP A 130 10.75 -9.77 18.66
C ASP A 130 11.69 -8.65 18.20
N MET A 131 11.44 -8.05 17.05
CA MET A 131 12.26 -6.99 16.48
C MET A 131 11.89 -5.58 16.95
N LEU A 132 10.75 -5.39 17.61
CA LEU A 132 10.37 -4.09 18.17
C LEU A 132 11.10 -3.82 19.48
N GLU A 133 11.29 -2.56 19.82
CA GLU A 133 11.65 -2.11 21.16
C GLU A 133 10.52 -2.40 22.16
N ARG A 134 10.82 -2.41 23.46
CA ARG A 134 9.73 -2.40 24.45
C ARG A 134 8.96 -1.08 24.34
N GLY A 135 7.65 -1.18 24.22
CA GLY A 135 6.79 -0.03 23.91
C GLY A 135 6.77 0.35 22.44
N GLY A 136 7.56 -0.32 21.59
CA GLY A 136 7.46 -0.18 20.14
C GLY A 136 6.16 -0.77 19.57
N ALA A 137 5.78 -0.39 18.37
CA ALA A 137 4.47 -0.71 17.82
C ALA A 137 4.54 -1.33 16.41
N LEU A 138 3.56 -2.18 16.11
CA LEU A 138 3.19 -2.61 14.76
C LEU A 138 1.95 -1.84 14.32
N ALA A 139 2.00 -1.21 13.16
CA ALA A 139 0.90 -0.49 12.53
C ALA A 139 0.55 -1.09 11.16
N LEU A 140 -0.64 -1.67 11.05
CA LEU A 140 -1.19 -2.17 9.79
C LEU A 140 -2.08 -1.08 9.21
N ILE A 141 -1.71 -0.54 8.04
CA ILE A 141 -2.29 0.68 7.49
C ILE A 141 -3.07 0.36 6.23
N VAL A 142 -4.37 0.68 6.22
CA VAL A 142 -5.29 0.39 5.13
C VAL A 142 -6.24 1.56 4.86
N HIS A 143 -6.89 1.54 3.69
CA HIS A 143 -8.07 2.36 3.44
C HIS A 143 -9.32 1.63 3.90
N THR A 144 -10.27 2.34 4.49
CA THR A 144 -11.56 1.80 4.92
C THR A 144 -12.70 2.73 4.60
N VAL A 145 -13.81 2.14 4.12
CA VAL A 145 -15.11 2.82 3.96
C VAL A 145 -16.13 2.29 4.96
N GLU A 146 -15.77 1.27 5.75
CA GLU A 146 -16.66 0.63 6.71
C GLU A 146 -17.08 1.62 7.80
N GLY A 147 -18.40 1.79 7.98
CA GLY A 147 -18.95 2.74 8.93
C GLY A 147 -18.66 4.22 8.63
N ARG A 148 -18.16 4.52 7.42
CA ARG A 148 -17.83 5.88 7.00
C ARG A 148 -18.83 6.36 5.96
N PRO A 149 -19.57 7.45 6.23
CA PRO A 149 -20.48 8.02 5.26
C PRO A 149 -19.67 8.55 4.07
N GLU A 150 -20.16 8.25 2.87
CA GLU A 150 -19.62 8.85 1.67
C GLU A 150 -19.87 10.35 1.67
N PRO A 151 -18.82 11.19 1.48
CA PRO A 151 -19.01 12.63 1.42
C PRO A 151 -19.76 13.02 0.13
N PRO A 152 -20.38 14.21 0.08
CA PRO A 152 -20.99 14.71 -1.13
C PRO A 152 -19.93 14.91 -2.23
N SER A 153 -20.30 14.60 -3.47
CA SER A 153 -19.41 14.79 -4.63
C SER A 153 -18.99 16.27 -4.77
N PRO A 154 -17.70 16.55 -5.00
CA PRO A 154 -17.20 17.93 -5.21
C PRO A 154 -17.52 18.50 -6.60
N GLY A 155 -18.13 17.72 -7.52
CA GLY A 155 -18.50 18.17 -8.85
C GLY A 155 -18.11 17.20 -9.97
N PRO A 156 -16.84 16.75 -10.15
CA PRO A 156 -16.48 15.75 -11.16
C PRO A 156 -17.27 14.44 -10.99
N PRO A 157 -17.54 13.70 -12.08
CA PRO A 157 -18.19 12.41 -11.98
C PRO A 157 -17.32 11.41 -11.22
N ARG A 158 -17.93 10.37 -10.67
CA ARG A 158 -17.21 9.26 -10.08
C ARG A 158 -16.42 8.49 -11.13
N ILE A 159 -15.30 7.90 -10.69
CA ILE A 159 -14.56 6.92 -11.49
C ILE A 159 -15.51 5.78 -11.85
N PRO A 160 -15.64 5.41 -13.16
CA PRO A 160 -16.53 4.34 -13.62
C PRO A 160 -15.91 2.96 -13.36
N HIS A 161 -15.69 2.61 -12.09
CA HIS A 161 -14.98 1.38 -11.69
C HIS A 161 -15.61 0.10 -12.26
N ALA A 162 -16.95 0.02 -12.33
CA ALA A 162 -17.64 -1.14 -12.86
C ALA A 162 -17.33 -1.37 -14.36
N GLU A 163 -17.28 -0.30 -15.14
CA GLU A 163 -17.03 -0.35 -16.58
C GLU A 163 -15.55 -0.65 -16.85
N ILE A 164 -14.63 -0.03 -16.10
CA ILE A 164 -13.19 -0.33 -16.23
C ILE A 164 -12.94 -1.80 -15.81
N LYS A 165 -13.60 -2.30 -14.76
CA LYS A 165 -13.52 -3.70 -14.37
C LYS A 165 -13.98 -4.62 -15.48
N ALA A 166 -15.07 -4.29 -16.18
CA ALA A 166 -15.55 -5.06 -17.32
C ALA A 166 -14.51 -5.07 -18.48
N LEU A 167 -13.78 -3.97 -18.71
CA LEU A 167 -12.65 -3.96 -19.63
C LEU A 167 -11.51 -4.87 -19.16
N VAL A 168 -11.14 -4.82 -17.89
CA VAL A 168 -10.14 -5.75 -17.32
C VAL A 168 -10.57 -7.20 -17.58
N GLU A 169 -11.82 -7.55 -17.31
CA GLU A 169 -12.35 -8.90 -17.54
C GLU A 169 -12.39 -9.28 -19.02
N LYS A 170 -12.65 -8.34 -19.93
CA LYS A 170 -12.59 -8.54 -21.38
C LYS A 170 -11.17 -8.96 -21.83
N TYR A 171 -10.15 -8.35 -21.26
CA TYR A 171 -8.75 -8.60 -21.65
C TYR A 171 -8.10 -9.77 -20.92
N LEU A 172 -8.37 -9.92 -19.63
CA LEU A 172 -7.70 -10.88 -18.74
C LEU A 172 -8.58 -12.08 -18.34
N GLY A 173 -9.89 -12.05 -18.67
CA GLY A 173 -10.87 -13.02 -18.22
C GLY A 173 -11.42 -12.72 -16.82
N SER A 174 -12.44 -13.46 -16.42
CA SER A 174 -13.15 -13.26 -15.14
C SER A 174 -12.35 -13.74 -13.91
N THR A 175 -11.33 -14.56 -14.12
CA THR A 175 -10.48 -15.05 -13.03
C THR A 175 -9.49 -13.95 -12.61
N ARG A 176 -9.66 -13.43 -11.39
CA ARG A 176 -8.75 -12.41 -10.84
C ARG A 176 -7.37 -13.03 -10.58
N ARG A 177 -6.39 -12.66 -11.37
CA ARG A 177 -5.00 -13.12 -11.23
C ARG A 177 -4.25 -12.32 -10.17
N ALA A 178 -3.17 -12.92 -9.66
CA ALA A 178 -2.13 -12.25 -8.88
C ALA A 178 -0.81 -12.91 -9.28
N GLY A 179 -0.02 -12.21 -10.09
CA GLY A 179 1.15 -12.82 -10.74
C GLY A 179 0.78 -14.07 -11.54
N GLN A 180 1.47 -15.19 -11.29
CA GLN A 180 1.17 -16.48 -11.91
C GLN A 180 -0.01 -17.22 -11.24
N GLY A 181 -0.44 -16.76 -10.06
CA GLY A 181 -1.50 -17.37 -9.29
C GLY A 181 -2.88 -16.71 -9.47
N VAL A 182 -3.82 -17.15 -8.67
CA VAL A 182 -5.17 -16.57 -8.55
C VAL A 182 -5.24 -15.77 -7.25
N SER A 183 -5.70 -14.53 -7.33
CA SER A 183 -5.90 -13.68 -6.17
C SER A 183 -6.99 -14.27 -5.27
N GLN A 184 -6.63 -14.59 -4.04
CA GLN A 184 -7.60 -14.97 -3.03
C GLN A 184 -8.17 -13.73 -2.36
N VAL A 185 -9.49 -13.71 -2.17
CA VAL A 185 -10.13 -12.66 -1.36
C VAL A 185 -9.79 -12.96 0.09
N ARG A 186 -9.22 -12.00 0.78
CA ARG A 186 -8.98 -12.12 2.21
C ARG A 186 -10.31 -12.29 2.96
N THR A 187 -10.40 -13.31 3.79
CA THR A 187 -11.63 -13.69 4.50
C THR A 187 -11.62 -13.33 5.99
N HIS A 188 -10.50 -12.81 6.50
CA HIS A 188 -10.30 -12.43 7.90
C HIS A 188 -9.80 -10.99 8.03
N ARG A 189 -9.98 -10.39 9.18
CA ARG A 189 -9.47 -9.04 9.51
C ARG A 189 -8.03 -9.14 10.06
N PHE A 190 -7.29 -8.03 10.03
CA PHE A 190 -5.94 -7.98 10.62
C PHE A 190 -5.97 -8.18 12.14
N GLU A 191 -7.03 -7.70 12.79
CA GLU A 191 -7.25 -7.90 14.21
C GLU A 191 -7.32 -9.39 14.59
N ASP A 192 -7.93 -10.22 13.71
CA ASP A 192 -8.03 -11.67 13.92
C ASP A 192 -6.65 -12.35 13.90
N VAL A 193 -5.70 -11.82 13.14
CA VAL A 193 -4.31 -12.29 13.15
C VAL A 193 -3.63 -11.87 14.46
N LEU A 194 -3.72 -10.59 14.80
CA LEU A 194 -3.01 -10.03 15.96
C LEU A 194 -3.43 -10.66 17.28
N VAL A 195 -4.72 -10.95 17.49
CA VAL A 195 -5.21 -11.59 18.74
C VAL A 195 -4.68 -13.00 18.94
N ARG A 196 -4.20 -13.68 17.87
CA ARG A 196 -3.59 -15.00 17.95
C ARG A 196 -2.08 -14.96 18.20
N THR A 197 -1.48 -13.77 18.24
CA THR A 197 -0.06 -13.53 18.45
C THR A 197 0.21 -12.90 19.82
N ARG A 198 1.48 -12.72 20.16
CA ARG A 198 1.91 -12.07 21.42
C ARG A 198 1.47 -10.61 21.55
N PHE A 199 1.06 -9.96 20.47
CA PHE A 199 0.51 -8.60 20.54
C PHE A 199 -0.84 -8.55 21.26
N GLY A 200 -1.66 -9.61 21.17
CA GLY A 200 -3.00 -9.64 21.73
C GLY A 200 -3.97 -8.70 21.01
N ALA A 201 -4.91 -8.09 21.74
CA ALA A 201 -5.94 -7.24 21.17
C ALA A 201 -5.37 -5.90 20.68
N PRO A 202 -5.44 -5.60 19.37
CA PRO A 202 -5.05 -4.31 18.85
C PRO A 202 -6.13 -3.26 19.08
N ARG A 203 -5.83 -2.00 18.73
CA ARG A 203 -6.80 -0.92 18.61
C ARG A 203 -6.73 -0.29 17.23
N SER A 204 -7.84 0.20 16.72
CA SER A 204 -7.90 0.92 15.46
C SER A 204 -7.97 2.43 15.68
N ILE A 205 -7.18 3.17 14.90
CA ILE A 205 -7.23 4.61 14.77
C ILE A 205 -7.73 4.92 13.36
N PHE A 206 -8.72 5.80 13.26
CA PHE A 206 -9.27 6.22 11.98
C PHE A 206 -8.88 7.66 11.72
N VAL A 207 -8.12 7.87 10.66
CA VAL A 207 -7.64 9.19 10.24
C VAL A 207 -8.45 9.62 9.01
N PRO A 208 -9.13 10.78 9.06
CA PRO A 208 -9.99 11.22 7.97
C PRO A 208 -9.30 11.24 6.62
N GLY A 209 -9.94 10.66 5.60
CA GLY A 209 -9.48 10.67 4.21
C GLY A 209 -9.64 12.04 3.55
N ILE A 210 -9.47 12.08 2.23
CA ILE A 210 -9.60 13.30 1.43
C ILE A 210 -10.99 13.28 0.77
N PRO A 211 -11.97 14.04 1.28
CA PRO A 211 -13.36 13.95 0.80
C PRO A 211 -13.56 14.51 -0.61
N ASP A 212 -12.68 15.39 -1.04
CA ASP A 212 -12.69 16.07 -2.33
C ASP A 212 -11.55 15.62 -3.25
N LEU A 213 -11.08 14.38 -3.07
CA LEU A 213 -10.02 13.84 -3.92
C LEU A 213 -10.44 13.77 -5.38
N VAL A 214 -9.76 14.54 -6.22
CA VAL A 214 -9.95 14.52 -7.67
C VAL A 214 -8.73 13.89 -8.32
N ARG A 215 -8.99 13.01 -9.29
CA ARG A 215 -7.98 12.29 -10.07
C ARG A 215 -8.18 12.54 -11.55
N ASP A 216 -7.09 12.69 -12.28
CA ASP A 216 -7.14 12.71 -13.75
C ASP A 216 -7.20 11.30 -14.35
N SER A 217 -7.52 11.23 -15.66
CA SER A 217 -7.67 9.98 -16.38
C SER A 217 -6.43 9.08 -16.33
N GLU A 218 -5.21 9.65 -16.41
CA GLU A 218 -3.97 8.89 -16.38
C GLU A 218 -3.67 8.35 -14.96
N SER A 219 -4.01 9.10 -13.93
CA SER A 219 -3.95 8.64 -12.55
C SER A 219 -4.92 7.47 -12.30
N VAL A 220 -6.14 7.54 -12.86
CA VAL A 220 -7.12 6.43 -12.79
C VAL A 220 -6.58 5.19 -13.49
N LEU A 221 -6.09 5.31 -14.73
CA LEU A 221 -5.48 4.20 -15.49
C LEU A 221 -4.28 3.60 -14.73
N SER A 222 -3.38 4.47 -14.25
CA SER A 222 -2.23 4.05 -13.44
C SER A 222 -2.65 3.32 -12.16
N GLY A 223 -3.81 3.68 -11.57
CA GLY A 223 -4.39 2.97 -10.44
C GLY A 223 -4.63 1.50 -10.76
N TYR A 224 -5.18 1.20 -11.91
CA TYR A 224 -5.37 -0.19 -12.38
C TYR A 224 -4.04 -0.88 -12.65
N PHE A 225 -3.11 -0.25 -13.36
CA PHE A 225 -1.79 -0.82 -13.62
C PHE A 225 -0.95 -1.04 -12.36
N SER A 226 -1.26 -0.39 -11.26
CA SER A 226 -0.61 -0.60 -9.97
C SER A 226 -1.13 -1.82 -9.19
N MET A 227 -2.20 -2.47 -9.66
CA MET A 227 -2.79 -3.64 -8.99
C MET A 227 -2.15 -4.92 -9.51
N SER A 228 -1.87 -5.89 -8.62
CA SER A 228 -1.38 -7.23 -8.99
C SER A 228 -2.29 -7.96 -9.98
N SER A 229 -3.60 -7.67 -9.96
CA SER A 229 -4.59 -8.29 -10.84
C SER A 229 -4.78 -7.58 -12.18
N SER A 230 -4.08 -6.49 -12.41
CA SER A 230 -4.17 -5.66 -13.62
C SER A 230 -2.82 -5.02 -13.98
N ALA A 231 -1.72 -5.61 -13.49
CA ALA A 231 -0.37 -5.12 -13.80
C ALA A 231 -0.08 -5.21 -15.32
N PRO A 232 0.74 -4.30 -15.87
CA PRO A 232 0.95 -4.18 -17.32
C PRO A 232 1.34 -5.48 -18.01
N HIS A 233 2.23 -6.28 -17.40
CA HIS A 233 2.71 -7.54 -17.97
C HIS A 233 1.59 -8.56 -18.27
N LEU A 234 0.46 -8.51 -17.52
CA LEU A 234 -0.67 -9.42 -17.72
C LEU A 234 -1.36 -9.21 -19.07
N TYR A 235 -1.29 -8.01 -19.63
CA TYR A 235 -1.89 -7.68 -20.92
C TYR A 235 -0.99 -8.07 -22.10
N GLY A 236 0.33 -8.25 -21.88
CA GLY A 236 1.29 -8.55 -22.93
C GLY A 236 1.29 -7.48 -24.03
N GLU A 237 1.26 -7.88 -25.29
CA GLU A 237 1.22 -6.96 -26.44
C GLU A 237 -0.05 -6.10 -26.53
N ARG A 238 -1.12 -6.47 -25.77
CA ARG A 238 -2.40 -5.75 -25.77
C ARG A 238 -2.49 -4.64 -24.70
N VAL A 239 -1.40 -4.31 -24.02
CA VAL A 239 -1.41 -3.30 -22.94
C VAL A 239 -1.85 -1.93 -23.45
N GLU A 240 -1.40 -1.53 -24.64
CA GLU A 240 -1.77 -0.24 -25.24
C GLU A 240 -3.22 -0.24 -25.73
N ASP A 241 -3.74 -1.36 -26.23
CA ASP A 241 -5.15 -1.49 -26.62
C ASP A 241 -6.06 -1.33 -25.40
N PHE A 242 -5.73 -2.00 -24.29
CA PHE A 242 -6.45 -1.84 -23.02
C PHE A 242 -6.39 -0.39 -22.52
N ALA A 243 -5.21 0.22 -22.51
CA ALA A 243 -5.03 1.60 -22.08
C ALA A 243 -5.84 2.58 -22.96
N GLY A 244 -5.87 2.34 -24.27
CA GLY A 244 -6.67 3.12 -25.22
C GLY A 244 -8.17 3.04 -24.92
N GLU A 245 -8.72 1.84 -24.75
CA GLU A 245 -10.14 1.65 -24.42
C GLU A 245 -10.51 2.28 -23.05
N VAL A 246 -9.63 2.20 -22.06
CA VAL A 246 -9.88 2.88 -20.77
C VAL A 246 -9.88 4.40 -20.94
N ARG A 247 -8.93 4.98 -21.70
CA ARG A 247 -8.91 6.42 -21.97
C ARG A 247 -10.17 6.90 -22.72
N GLU A 248 -10.61 6.14 -23.72
CA GLU A 248 -11.85 6.43 -24.46
C GLU A 248 -13.08 6.40 -23.53
N LEU A 249 -13.17 5.37 -22.68
CA LEU A 249 -14.23 5.27 -21.68
C LEU A 249 -14.24 6.49 -20.73
N LEU A 250 -13.06 6.85 -20.21
CA LEU A 250 -12.91 7.98 -19.29
C LEU A 250 -13.24 9.30 -19.97
N ALA A 251 -12.77 9.53 -21.20
CA ALA A 251 -13.10 10.73 -21.98
C ALA A 251 -14.61 10.87 -22.26
N ALA A 252 -15.31 9.75 -22.52
CA ALA A 252 -16.75 9.73 -22.69
C ALA A 252 -17.52 10.05 -21.38
N ARG A 253 -16.95 9.77 -20.22
CA ARG A 253 -17.57 10.03 -18.90
C ARG A 253 -17.26 11.42 -18.35
N SER A 254 -16.06 11.94 -18.65
CA SER A 254 -15.61 13.27 -18.24
C SER A 254 -14.80 13.92 -19.37
N PRO A 255 -15.38 14.85 -20.13
CA PRO A 255 -14.64 15.60 -21.16
C PRO A 255 -13.44 16.38 -20.60
N GLU A 256 -13.49 16.77 -19.34
CA GLU A 256 -12.39 17.44 -18.63
C GLU A 256 -11.32 16.48 -18.14
N GLY A 257 -11.57 15.17 -18.24
CA GLY A 257 -10.65 14.11 -17.78
C GLY A 257 -10.47 14.05 -16.26
N LEU A 258 -11.36 14.66 -15.48
CA LEU A 258 -11.31 14.70 -14.03
C LEU A 258 -12.38 13.82 -13.40
N PHE A 259 -12.03 13.11 -12.34
CA PHE A 259 -12.90 12.17 -11.64
C PHE A 259 -12.78 12.34 -10.13
N TRP A 260 -13.92 12.28 -9.46
CA TRP A 260 -13.93 12.18 -8.01
C TRP A 260 -13.67 10.73 -7.54
N ASP A 261 -12.81 10.60 -6.56
CA ASP A 261 -12.48 9.33 -5.90
C ASP A 261 -12.70 9.45 -4.39
N TRP A 262 -13.23 8.38 -3.79
CA TRP A 262 -13.38 8.28 -2.34
C TRP A 262 -12.85 6.92 -1.86
N PRO A 263 -11.57 6.83 -1.53
CA PRO A 263 -10.97 5.60 -1.00
C PRO A 263 -11.34 5.32 0.46
N GLY A 264 -12.07 6.24 1.11
CA GLY A 264 -12.40 6.17 2.53
C GLY A 264 -11.36 6.83 3.43
N ASP A 265 -11.48 6.58 4.74
CA ASP A 265 -10.50 6.99 5.73
C ASP A 265 -9.27 6.08 5.70
N THR A 266 -8.18 6.54 6.31
CA THR A 266 -7.03 5.69 6.61
C THR A 266 -7.24 5.04 7.98
N GLU A 267 -7.35 3.72 8.01
CA GLU A 267 -7.37 2.95 9.25
C GLU A 267 -5.96 2.47 9.58
N VAL A 268 -5.56 2.66 10.83
CA VAL A 268 -4.33 2.14 11.42
C VAL A 268 -4.72 1.14 12.51
N VAL A 269 -4.53 -0.15 12.23
CA VAL A 269 -4.66 -1.20 13.25
C VAL A 269 -3.33 -1.28 13.99
N LEU A 270 -3.33 -0.84 15.24
CA LEU A 270 -2.13 -0.62 16.04
C LEU A 270 -2.03 -1.67 17.17
N ALA A 271 -0.87 -2.28 17.29
CA ALA A 271 -0.53 -3.21 18.38
C ALA A 271 0.84 -2.86 18.97
N VAL A 272 0.96 -2.83 20.30
CA VAL A 272 2.15 -2.38 21.01
C VAL A 272 2.84 -3.57 21.68
N ARG A 273 4.17 -3.63 21.57
CA ARG A 273 4.98 -4.61 22.30
C ARG A 273 5.04 -4.24 23.79
N SER A 274 4.55 -5.14 24.65
CA SER A 274 4.61 -5.03 26.12
C SER A 274 6.03 -5.25 26.68
#